data_12a20a26d3b4416b861eee095d5cadbd
#
_entry.id   12a20a26d3b4416b861eee095d5cadbd
#
_cell.length_a   1.000
_cell.length_b   1.000
_cell.length_c   1.000
_cell.angle_alpha   90.00
_cell.angle_beta   90.00
_cell.angle_gamma   90.00
#
_symmetry.space_group_name_H-M   'P 1'
#
loop_
_entity.id
_entity.type
_entity.pdbx_description
1 polymer ?
#
loop_
_entity_poly.entity_id
_entity_poly.type
_entity_poly.pdbx_seq_one_letter_code
_entity_poly.pdbx_strand_id
1 'polypeptide(L)'
;MTIQIINIDTPTLGDRGYIAHDGKTALVVDPQRDIDRVDQILAENSLKLGAVVETHMHNDYVSGGLVLARNHQAKYITNADDPVAFERVSAHDLDEFSIGNFGIKALHTPGHTFTHLSYILVDDQGKSTGIFTGGSMLHGSTGRPDLLGADHAPKLAQLQHGSAHRIAELLEDSTPIFPTHGFGSFCAATSTSGTSSTIKDEKLSNPALQMTVERFVSETLAGLDTFPAYYKHMGPANLAGAGPIDLSELPRLSTDELLKRIAGDDWIIDLRDKDSWAKAHLQGTMNFGVSGSFATYFGWLFPYEKELVLISDKADDVAVAQRELVRIGIDRPSASFVGAINEITDAVKTEVVQFKDVPTALSDSAIVVLDVRRNGERNASHIAGSMHIPLHELESRLPELDSTKTFWIHCAGAYRASIGASILQNAGLNVVLINEPYEIALTVPELRKIEGTADQGPVAPSDTRAKG
;
A
#
# COMPACT_ATOMS: atom_id res chain seq x y z
N MET A 1 -5.27 -1.20 -35.93
CA MET A 1 -4.42 -2.17 -35.20
C MET A 1 -4.92 -2.29 -33.78
N THR A 2 -4.86 -3.47 -33.15
CA THR A 2 -5.37 -3.60 -31.76
C THR A 2 -4.21 -3.37 -30.80
N ILE A 3 -4.31 -2.38 -29.92
CA ILE A 3 -3.39 -2.16 -28.83
C ILE A 3 -3.72 -3.16 -27.71
N GLN A 4 -2.72 -3.84 -27.19
CA GLN A 4 -2.86 -4.78 -26.08
C GLN A 4 -2.40 -4.11 -24.79
N ILE A 5 -3.06 -4.45 -23.68
CA ILE A 5 -2.74 -3.97 -22.33
C ILE A 5 -2.36 -5.16 -21.46
N ILE A 6 -1.21 -5.07 -20.82
CA ILE A 6 -0.75 -6.02 -19.79
C ILE A 6 -0.71 -5.29 -18.46
N ASN A 7 -1.37 -5.86 -17.46
CA ASN A 7 -1.37 -5.32 -16.10
C ASN A 7 -0.13 -5.81 -15.34
N ILE A 8 0.46 -4.93 -14.56
CA ILE A 8 1.56 -5.23 -13.63
C ILE A 8 1.03 -5.00 -12.22
N ASP A 9 0.40 -6.03 -11.65
CA ASP A 9 -0.20 -5.94 -10.34
C ASP A 9 0.86 -5.92 -9.22
N THR A 10 0.64 -5.08 -8.21
CA THR A 10 1.38 -5.05 -6.95
C THR A 10 0.38 -5.14 -5.78
N PRO A 11 -0.14 -6.35 -5.51
CA PRO A 11 -1.23 -6.53 -4.54
C PRO A 11 -0.89 -6.07 -3.13
N THR A 12 0.39 -6.12 -2.74
CA THR A 12 0.87 -5.73 -1.41
C THR A 12 0.75 -4.23 -1.15
N LEU A 13 0.79 -3.39 -2.21
CA LEU A 13 0.54 -1.95 -2.14
C LEU A 13 -0.88 -1.59 -2.59
N GLY A 14 -1.54 -2.48 -3.33
CA GLY A 14 -2.85 -2.25 -3.92
C GLY A 14 -2.78 -1.36 -5.17
N ASP A 15 -1.68 -1.47 -5.93
CA ASP A 15 -1.39 -0.66 -7.08
C ASP A 15 -1.18 -1.49 -8.34
N ARG A 16 -1.29 -0.84 -9.48
CA ARG A 16 -1.14 -1.44 -10.79
C ARG A 16 -0.41 -0.51 -11.74
N GLY A 17 0.70 -0.99 -12.33
CA GLY A 17 1.29 -0.42 -13.52
C GLY A 17 0.76 -1.09 -14.78
N TYR A 18 1.08 -0.54 -15.96
CA TYR A 18 0.59 -1.06 -17.23
C TYR A 18 1.67 -1.09 -18.28
N ILE A 19 1.56 -2.07 -19.20
CA ILE A 19 2.26 -2.07 -20.48
C ILE A 19 1.22 -2.04 -21.59
N ALA A 20 1.21 -0.98 -22.41
CA ALA A 20 0.42 -0.90 -23.63
C ALA A 20 1.35 -1.16 -24.83
N HIS A 21 0.97 -2.01 -25.80
CA HIS A 21 1.83 -2.31 -26.94
C HIS A 21 1.09 -2.65 -28.23
N ASP A 22 1.74 -2.41 -29.36
CA ASP A 22 1.26 -2.72 -30.71
C ASP A 22 1.79 -4.07 -31.26
N GLY A 23 2.40 -4.88 -30.39
CA GLY A 23 3.09 -6.13 -30.75
C GLY A 23 4.56 -5.94 -31.13
N LYS A 24 5.08 -4.71 -31.13
CA LYS A 24 6.50 -4.38 -31.43
C LYS A 24 7.04 -3.34 -30.46
N THR A 25 6.31 -2.27 -30.24
CA THR A 25 6.71 -1.14 -29.39
C THR A 25 5.77 -1.06 -28.18
N ALA A 26 6.33 -0.83 -27.01
CA ALA A 26 5.62 -0.72 -25.75
C ALA A 26 5.73 0.67 -25.15
N LEU A 27 4.65 1.05 -24.45
CA LEU A 27 4.57 2.11 -23.45
C LEU A 27 4.44 1.45 -22.09
N VAL A 28 5.19 1.92 -21.10
CA VAL A 28 5.00 1.54 -19.69
C VAL A 28 4.44 2.74 -18.91
N VAL A 29 3.45 2.48 -18.07
CA VAL A 29 2.77 3.49 -17.26
C VAL A 29 2.90 3.12 -15.78
N ASP A 30 3.36 4.06 -14.96
CA ASP A 30 3.47 4.00 -13.51
C ASP A 30 4.17 2.71 -12.99
N PRO A 31 5.40 2.38 -13.47
CA PRO A 31 6.10 1.19 -13.00
C PRO A 31 6.66 1.40 -11.60
N GLN A 32 6.47 0.42 -10.71
CA GLN A 32 7.17 0.38 -9.43
C GLN A 32 8.66 0.09 -9.62
N ARG A 33 9.42 0.23 -8.54
CA ARG A 33 10.89 0.21 -8.56
C ARG A 33 11.53 -1.12 -8.96
N ASP A 34 10.82 -2.25 -8.81
CA ASP A 34 11.25 -3.58 -9.20
C ASP A 34 10.99 -3.84 -10.71
N ILE A 35 11.71 -3.07 -11.54
CA ILE A 35 11.56 -3.02 -13.00
C ILE A 35 11.93 -4.33 -13.73
N ASP A 36 12.64 -5.24 -13.08
CA ASP A 36 12.96 -6.56 -13.62
C ASP A 36 11.70 -7.34 -14.04
N ARG A 37 10.56 -7.13 -13.36
CA ARG A 37 9.25 -7.67 -13.79
C ARG A 37 8.81 -7.10 -15.14
N VAL A 38 9.06 -5.82 -15.36
CA VAL A 38 8.75 -5.15 -16.63
C VAL A 38 9.68 -5.65 -17.72
N ASP A 39 11.00 -5.71 -17.44
CA ASP A 39 12.02 -6.22 -18.37
C ASP A 39 11.71 -7.65 -18.80
N GLN A 40 11.28 -8.50 -17.88
CA GLN A 40 10.87 -9.87 -18.19
C GLN A 40 9.70 -9.88 -19.17
N ILE A 41 8.63 -9.11 -18.91
CA ILE A 41 7.45 -9.06 -19.78
C ILE A 41 7.82 -8.53 -21.19
N LEU A 42 8.66 -7.48 -21.26
CA LEU A 42 9.13 -6.94 -22.53
C LEU A 42 9.91 -7.99 -23.33
N ALA A 43 10.79 -8.74 -22.67
CA ALA A 43 11.60 -9.79 -23.30
C ALA A 43 10.75 -10.97 -23.78
N GLU A 44 9.84 -11.48 -22.94
CA GLU A 44 8.93 -12.60 -23.29
C GLU A 44 8.05 -12.29 -24.50
N ASN A 45 7.64 -11.02 -24.65
CA ASN A 45 6.80 -10.56 -25.76
C ASN A 45 7.62 -9.95 -26.94
N SER A 46 8.95 -9.96 -26.87
CA SER A 46 9.84 -9.37 -27.87
C SER A 46 9.51 -7.89 -28.18
N LEU A 47 9.17 -7.11 -27.14
CA LEU A 47 8.76 -5.72 -27.25
C LEU A 47 9.95 -4.78 -27.06
N LYS A 48 10.00 -3.72 -27.89
CA LYS A 48 10.93 -2.60 -27.70
C LYS A 48 10.22 -1.51 -26.86
N LEU A 49 10.82 -1.09 -25.77
CA LEU A 49 10.31 0.03 -25.00
C LEU A 49 10.48 1.35 -25.76
N GLY A 50 9.41 2.06 -26.03
CA GLY A 50 9.37 3.35 -26.70
C GLY A 50 9.30 4.53 -25.72
N ALA A 51 8.52 4.39 -24.66
CA ALA A 51 8.40 5.39 -23.61
C ALA A 51 7.97 4.77 -22.27
N VAL A 52 8.29 5.50 -21.21
CA VAL A 52 7.72 5.34 -19.87
C VAL A 52 7.04 6.64 -19.48
N VAL A 53 5.86 6.58 -18.90
CA VAL A 53 5.14 7.74 -18.38
C VAL A 53 4.76 7.56 -16.93
N GLU A 54 4.76 8.66 -16.19
CA GLU A 54 4.17 8.72 -14.84
C GLU A 54 2.91 9.59 -14.90
N THR A 55 1.84 9.11 -14.29
CA THR A 55 0.62 9.91 -14.17
C THR A 55 0.81 11.05 -13.17
N HIS A 56 1.62 10.83 -12.15
CA HIS A 56 2.00 11.81 -11.13
C HIS A 56 3.24 11.34 -10.37
N MET A 57 3.81 12.22 -9.56
CA MET A 57 4.84 11.80 -8.58
C MET A 57 4.15 11.06 -7.43
N HIS A 58 4.34 9.73 -7.40
CA HIS A 58 3.69 8.84 -6.46
C HIS A 58 4.11 9.09 -5.00
N ASN A 59 3.14 9.03 -4.08
CA ASN A 59 3.37 9.18 -2.64
C ASN A 59 3.33 7.86 -1.87
N ASP A 60 3.05 6.76 -2.51
CA ASP A 60 2.89 5.44 -1.91
C ASP A 60 3.94 4.41 -2.32
N TYR A 61 4.70 4.69 -3.38
CA TYR A 61 5.85 3.89 -3.78
C TYR A 61 6.92 4.71 -4.51
N VAL A 62 8.11 4.14 -4.61
CA VAL A 62 9.19 4.69 -5.43
C VAL A 62 9.06 4.16 -6.86
N SER A 63 9.00 5.06 -7.85
CA SER A 63 8.94 4.69 -9.26
C SER A 63 10.27 4.12 -9.75
N GLY A 64 10.16 3.09 -10.60
CA GLY A 64 11.27 2.56 -11.40
C GLY A 64 11.39 3.18 -12.79
N GLY A 65 10.46 4.07 -13.15
CA GLY A 65 10.31 4.56 -14.53
C GLY A 65 11.54 5.24 -15.10
N LEU A 66 12.23 6.06 -14.32
CA LEU A 66 13.45 6.73 -14.75
C LEU A 66 14.58 5.75 -15.08
N VAL A 67 14.79 4.73 -14.24
CA VAL A 67 15.81 3.70 -14.45
C VAL A 67 15.46 2.84 -15.66
N LEU A 68 14.19 2.41 -15.74
CA LEU A 68 13.68 1.64 -16.88
C LEU A 68 13.89 2.38 -18.21
N ALA A 69 13.50 3.65 -18.27
CA ALA A 69 13.66 4.47 -19.47
C ALA A 69 15.14 4.61 -19.87
N ARG A 70 16.04 4.83 -18.92
CA ARG A 70 17.50 4.93 -19.17
C ARG A 70 18.08 3.61 -19.67
N ASN A 71 17.73 2.48 -19.07
CA ASN A 71 18.22 1.17 -19.46
C ASN A 71 17.85 0.83 -20.91
N HIS A 72 16.66 1.22 -21.34
CA HIS A 72 16.13 0.96 -22.69
C HIS A 72 16.35 2.12 -23.68
N GLN A 73 16.97 3.23 -23.28
CA GLN A 73 17.12 4.44 -24.11
C GLN A 73 15.74 4.94 -24.63
N ALA A 74 14.70 4.76 -23.80
CA ALA A 74 13.34 5.18 -24.06
C ALA A 74 13.07 6.60 -23.54
N LYS A 75 11.98 7.23 -24.01
CA LYS A 75 11.53 8.50 -23.45
C LYS A 75 11.02 8.29 -22.04
N TYR A 76 11.37 9.19 -21.10
CA TYR A 76 10.73 9.29 -19.81
C TYR A 76 9.89 10.56 -19.78
N ILE A 77 8.58 10.43 -19.64
CA ILE A 77 7.61 11.52 -19.80
C ILE A 77 6.89 11.75 -18.45
N THR A 78 6.96 12.97 -17.93
CA THR A 78 6.25 13.41 -16.72
C THR A 78 5.72 14.81 -16.91
N ASN A 79 4.88 15.29 -15.99
CA ASN A 79 4.36 16.65 -16.02
C ASN A 79 5.50 17.68 -16.04
N ALA A 80 5.33 18.72 -16.87
CA ALA A 80 6.30 19.80 -17.00
C ALA A 80 6.51 20.60 -15.71
N ASP A 81 5.47 20.69 -14.87
CA ASP A 81 5.47 21.45 -13.62
C ASP A 81 6.01 20.67 -12.42
N ASP A 82 6.30 19.37 -12.57
CA ASP A 82 6.93 18.59 -11.50
C ASP A 82 8.38 19.07 -11.29
N PRO A 83 8.79 19.44 -10.07
CA PRO A 83 10.13 19.96 -9.80
C PRO A 83 11.17 18.84 -9.66
N VAL A 84 11.28 17.98 -10.68
CA VAL A 84 12.19 16.82 -10.68
C VAL A 84 13.66 17.25 -10.89
N ALA A 85 14.58 16.51 -10.28
CA ALA A 85 16.02 16.78 -10.32
C ALA A 85 16.75 16.09 -11.50
N PHE A 86 16.02 15.58 -12.50
CA PHE A 86 16.56 14.81 -13.63
C PHE A 86 15.97 15.26 -14.96
N GLU A 87 16.65 14.90 -16.05
CA GLU A 87 16.16 15.16 -17.41
C GLU A 87 14.96 14.27 -17.75
N ARG A 88 13.98 14.86 -18.38
CA ARG A 88 12.76 14.20 -18.84
C ARG A 88 12.21 14.83 -20.12
N VAL A 89 11.23 14.19 -20.73
CA VAL A 89 10.34 14.79 -21.70
C VAL A 89 9.18 15.42 -20.93
N SER A 90 9.09 16.74 -20.95
CA SER A 90 8.05 17.49 -20.27
C SER A 90 6.72 17.33 -21.01
N ALA A 91 5.65 16.98 -20.29
CA ALA A 91 4.30 16.91 -20.82
C ALA A 91 3.43 18.03 -20.24
N HIS A 92 2.71 18.71 -21.11
CA HIS A 92 1.66 19.69 -20.78
C HIS A 92 0.30 19.14 -21.13
N ASP A 93 -0.73 19.85 -20.71
CA ASP A 93 -2.10 19.52 -21.08
C ASP A 93 -2.27 19.47 -22.61
N LEU A 94 -2.88 18.40 -23.10
CA LEU A 94 -3.17 18.11 -24.50
C LEU A 94 -1.95 17.79 -25.38
N ASP A 95 -0.75 17.71 -24.84
CA ASP A 95 0.42 17.23 -25.60
C ASP A 95 0.22 15.78 -26.07
N GLU A 96 0.70 15.50 -27.29
CA GLU A 96 0.58 14.20 -27.95
C GLU A 96 1.96 13.57 -28.16
N PHE A 97 2.08 12.29 -27.84
CA PHE A 97 3.32 11.54 -27.98
C PHE A 97 3.09 10.26 -28.80
N SER A 98 3.83 10.13 -29.91
CA SER A 98 3.79 8.92 -30.73
C SER A 98 4.69 7.82 -30.14
N ILE A 99 4.17 6.59 -30.10
CA ILE A 99 4.80 5.39 -29.55
C ILE A 99 4.59 4.23 -30.54
N GLY A 100 5.57 4.00 -31.44
CA GLY A 100 5.37 3.03 -32.51
C GLY A 100 4.21 3.40 -33.44
N ASN A 101 3.23 2.52 -33.56
CA ASN A 101 2.03 2.74 -34.37
C ASN A 101 0.81 3.23 -33.57
N PHE A 102 1.00 3.68 -32.35
CA PHE A 102 -0.04 4.25 -31.50
C PHE A 102 0.53 5.46 -30.77
N GLY A 103 -0.27 6.11 -29.95
CA GLY A 103 0.16 7.26 -29.18
C GLY A 103 -0.61 7.45 -27.89
N ILE A 104 -0.20 8.45 -27.14
CA ILE A 104 -0.91 8.94 -25.97
C ILE A 104 -1.12 10.45 -26.06
N LYS A 105 -2.21 10.92 -25.49
CA LYS A 105 -2.50 12.34 -25.31
C LYS A 105 -2.57 12.63 -23.81
N ALA A 106 -1.74 13.54 -23.34
CA ALA A 106 -1.74 13.97 -21.95
C ALA A 106 -3.00 14.82 -21.66
N LEU A 107 -3.62 14.58 -20.53
CA LEU A 107 -4.77 15.34 -20.05
C LEU A 107 -4.50 15.77 -18.61
N HIS A 108 -4.40 17.07 -18.34
CA HIS A 108 -4.20 17.58 -16.99
C HIS A 108 -5.46 17.33 -16.14
N THR A 109 -5.32 16.50 -15.12
CA THR A 109 -6.42 16.01 -14.27
C THR A 109 -6.04 16.14 -12.78
N PRO A 110 -5.84 17.38 -12.28
CA PRO A 110 -5.43 17.64 -10.91
C PRO A 110 -6.50 17.23 -9.90
N GLY A 111 -6.05 16.90 -8.69
CA GLY A 111 -6.91 16.51 -7.57
C GLY A 111 -6.24 15.56 -6.60
N HIS A 112 -5.78 14.43 -7.06
CA HIS A 112 -4.90 13.55 -6.28
C HIS A 112 -3.54 14.22 -6.01
N THR A 113 -2.95 14.84 -7.03
CA THR A 113 -1.88 15.83 -6.94
C THR A 113 -2.22 17.05 -7.79
N PHE A 114 -1.49 18.17 -7.64
CA PHE A 114 -1.69 19.37 -8.47
C PHE A 114 -1.24 19.16 -9.91
N THR A 115 -0.21 18.35 -10.12
CA THR A 115 0.45 18.12 -11.42
C THR A 115 0.01 16.82 -12.09
N HIS A 116 -1.06 16.19 -11.60
CA HIS A 116 -1.53 14.91 -12.12
C HIS A 116 -1.90 14.98 -13.60
N LEU A 117 -1.42 14.03 -14.39
CA LEU A 117 -1.78 13.79 -15.79
C LEU A 117 -2.48 12.44 -15.94
N SER A 118 -3.59 12.41 -16.63
CA SER A 118 -4.10 11.18 -17.23
C SER A 118 -3.61 11.06 -18.66
N TYR A 119 -3.47 9.85 -19.20
CA TYR A 119 -3.01 9.65 -20.57
C TYR A 119 -4.06 8.89 -21.37
N ILE A 120 -4.67 9.57 -22.34
CA ILE A 120 -5.61 8.97 -23.29
C ILE A 120 -4.79 8.15 -24.30
N LEU A 121 -5.08 6.85 -24.42
CA LEU A 121 -4.47 5.95 -25.38
C LEU A 121 -5.17 6.10 -26.73
N VAL A 122 -4.41 6.37 -27.78
CA VAL A 122 -4.93 6.59 -29.13
C VAL A 122 -4.31 5.60 -30.11
N ASP A 123 -5.15 5.05 -30.99
CA ASP A 123 -4.71 4.13 -32.05
C ASP A 123 -4.11 4.87 -33.26
N ASP A 124 -3.73 4.12 -34.30
CA ASP A 124 -3.18 4.63 -35.55
C ASP A 124 -4.17 5.43 -36.40
N GLN A 125 -5.46 5.45 -36.05
CA GLN A 125 -6.50 6.25 -36.65
C GLN A 125 -6.82 7.52 -35.82
N GLY A 126 -6.14 7.73 -34.69
CA GLY A 126 -6.41 8.81 -33.76
C GLY A 126 -7.63 8.58 -32.86
N LYS A 127 -8.18 7.36 -32.83
CA LYS A 127 -9.31 7.02 -31.98
C LYS A 127 -8.84 6.69 -30.57
N SER A 128 -9.54 7.23 -29.56
CA SER A 128 -9.34 6.89 -28.15
C SER A 128 -9.75 5.44 -27.88
N THR A 129 -8.83 4.63 -27.34
CA THR A 129 -9.04 3.20 -27.05
C THR A 129 -9.00 2.89 -25.56
N GLY A 130 -8.63 3.85 -24.71
CA GLY A 130 -8.56 3.73 -23.26
C GLY A 130 -7.98 4.99 -22.63
N ILE A 131 -7.95 5.05 -21.32
CA ILE A 131 -7.31 6.13 -20.57
C ILE A 131 -6.62 5.58 -19.32
N PHE A 132 -5.35 5.91 -19.11
CA PHE A 132 -4.63 5.71 -17.87
C PHE A 132 -4.95 6.87 -16.94
N THR A 133 -5.71 6.60 -15.89
CA THR A 133 -6.27 7.63 -15.02
C THR A 133 -5.48 7.86 -13.73
N GLY A 134 -4.45 7.04 -13.46
CA GLY A 134 -3.61 7.18 -12.28
C GLY A 134 -4.43 7.21 -10.99
N GLY A 135 -4.31 8.31 -10.25
CA GLY A 135 -5.11 8.62 -9.06
C GLY A 135 -6.32 9.53 -9.32
N SER A 136 -6.55 9.99 -10.58
CA SER A 136 -7.62 10.94 -10.84
C SER A 136 -9.00 10.30 -10.87
N MET A 137 -9.15 9.11 -11.44
CA MET A 137 -10.40 8.34 -11.45
C MET A 137 -10.08 6.88 -11.22
N LEU A 138 -10.67 6.29 -10.19
CA LEU A 138 -10.53 4.88 -9.81
C LEU A 138 -11.86 4.15 -10.10
N HIS A 139 -11.89 2.84 -9.94
CA HIS A 139 -13.12 2.07 -10.11
C HIS A 139 -14.14 2.38 -9.00
N GLY A 140 -15.12 3.23 -9.30
CA GLY A 140 -16.15 3.70 -8.36
C GLY A 140 -15.63 4.63 -7.27
N SER A 141 -14.45 5.24 -7.44
CA SER A 141 -13.81 6.13 -6.47
C SER A 141 -12.88 7.12 -7.15
N THR A 142 -12.17 7.91 -6.35
CA THR A 142 -11.05 8.76 -6.77
C THR A 142 -9.86 8.56 -5.84
N GLY A 143 -8.67 9.04 -6.24
CA GLY A 143 -7.55 9.15 -5.34
C GLY A 143 -7.82 10.16 -4.22
N ARG A 144 -7.21 9.94 -3.06
CA ARG A 144 -7.35 10.85 -1.92
C ARG A 144 -6.62 12.17 -2.17
N PRO A 145 -7.20 13.30 -1.74
CA PRO A 145 -6.66 14.64 -2.06
C PRO A 145 -5.74 15.21 -0.98
N ASP A 146 -5.47 14.50 0.12
CA ASP A 146 -4.82 15.04 1.33
C ASP A 146 -3.33 14.68 1.48
N LEU A 147 -2.75 13.92 0.52
CA LEU A 147 -1.36 13.47 0.60
C LEU A 147 -0.33 14.61 0.53
N LEU A 148 -0.70 15.75 -0.04
CA LEU A 148 0.15 16.95 -0.11
C LEU A 148 -0.08 17.91 1.06
N GLY A 149 -0.84 17.50 2.06
CA GLY A 149 -1.13 18.24 3.28
C GLY A 149 -2.59 18.64 3.43
N ALA A 150 -3.05 18.69 4.67
CA ALA A 150 -4.45 18.96 5.01
C ALA A 150 -4.95 20.33 4.49
N ASP A 151 -4.09 21.33 4.44
CA ASP A 151 -4.43 22.68 3.95
C ASP A 151 -4.75 22.68 2.45
N HIS A 152 -4.20 21.75 1.68
CA HIS A 152 -4.46 21.60 0.24
C HIS A 152 -5.66 20.71 -0.07
N ALA A 153 -6.06 19.84 0.85
CA ALA A 153 -7.07 18.81 0.62
C ALA A 153 -8.42 19.36 0.11
N PRO A 154 -9.00 20.46 0.65
CA PRO A 154 -10.26 20.98 0.13
C PRO A 154 -10.15 21.45 -1.33
N LYS A 155 -9.04 22.11 -1.68
CA LYS A 155 -8.80 22.59 -3.05
C LYS A 155 -8.56 21.43 -4.01
N LEU A 156 -7.78 20.43 -3.59
CA LEU A 156 -7.51 19.24 -4.39
C LEU A 156 -8.77 18.39 -4.60
N ALA A 157 -9.61 18.21 -3.58
CA ALA A 157 -10.90 17.54 -3.73
C ALA A 157 -11.82 18.25 -4.73
N GLN A 158 -11.85 19.59 -4.72
CA GLN A 158 -12.60 20.37 -5.70
C GLN A 158 -12.07 20.17 -7.12
N LEU A 159 -10.74 20.19 -7.30
CA LEU A 159 -10.10 19.93 -8.59
C LEU A 159 -10.35 18.48 -9.06
N GLN A 160 -10.32 17.51 -8.14
CA GLN A 160 -10.60 16.10 -8.41
C GLN A 160 -11.99 15.90 -9.02
N HIS A 161 -13.01 16.56 -8.46
CA HIS A 161 -14.37 16.57 -9.01
C HIS A 161 -14.38 17.10 -10.45
N GLY A 162 -13.75 18.25 -10.70
CA GLY A 162 -13.66 18.82 -12.05
C GLY A 162 -12.90 17.93 -13.04
N SER A 163 -11.84 17.27 -12.59
CA SER A 163 -11.05 16.34 -13.41
C SER A 163 -11.84 15.10 -13.80
N ALA A 164 -12.63 14.53 -12.88
CA ALA A 164 -13.50 13.40 -13.17
C ALA A 164 -14.55 13.76 -14.25
N HIS A 165 -15.19 14.92 -14.12
CA HIS A 165 -16.14 15.42 -15.14
C HIS A 165 -15.44 15.65 -16.49
N ARG A 166 -14.26 16.27 -16.49
CA ARG A 166 -13.48 16.49 -17.71
C ARG A 166 -13.18 15.18 -18.45
N ILE A 167 -12.75 14.13 -17.75
CA ILE A 167 -12.52 12.80 -18.32
C ILE A 167 -13.81 12.24 -18.92
N ALA A 168 -14.90 12.29 -18.15
CA ALA A 168 -16.20 11.72 -18.56
C ALA A 168 -16.86 12.45 -19.74
N GLU A 169 -16.59 13.74 -19.92
CA GLU A 169 -17.10 14.54 -21.03
C GLU A 169 -16.31 14.35 -22.34
N LEU A 170 -14.98 14.11 -22.22
CA LEU A 170 -14.10 13.99 -23.38
C LEU A 170 -14.14 12.62 -24.03
N LEU A 171 -14.54 11.57 -23.33
CA LEU A 171 -14.41 10.19 -23.78
C LEU A 171 -15.77 9.52 -23.97
N GLU A 172 -15.82 8.58 -24.91
CA GLU A 172 -17.01 7.76 -25.16
C GLU A 172 -17.31 6.85 -23.96
N ASP A 173 -18.58 6.55 -23.73
CA ASP A 173 -19.06 5.71 -22.65
C ASP A 173 -18.40 4.32 -22.59
N SER A 174 -18.03 3.76 -23.76
CA SER A 174 -17.37 2.46 -23.88
C SER A 174 -15.87 2.48 -23.57
N THR A 175 -15.26 3.66 -23.38
CA THR A 175 -13.81 3.78 -23.14
C THR A 175 -13.43 3.15 -21.82
N PRO A 176 -12.50 2.15 -21.78
CA PRO A 176 -12.00 1.57 -20.53
C PRO A 176 -11.09 2.55 -19.80
N ILE A 177 -11.15 2.51 -18.45
CA ILE A 177 -10.23 3.26 -17.59
C ILE A 177 -9.20 2.30 -16.96
N PHE A 178 -7.98 2.79 -16.79
CA PHE A 178 -6.84 2.07 -16.24
C PHE A 178 -6.23 2.86 -15.07
N PRO A 179 -6.76 2.72 -13.84
CA PRO A 179 -6.26 3.43 -12.69
C PRO A 179 -5.02 2.76 -12.09
N THR A 180 -4.10 3.55 -11.55
CA THR A 180 -2.91 3.02 -10.86
C THR A 180 -3.23 2.54 -9.45
N HIS A 181 -4.09 3.27 -8.73
CA HIS A 181 -4.52 2.95 -7.38
C HIS A 181 -5.91 2.30 -7.35
N GLY A 182 -6.32 1.79 -6.17
CA GLY A 182 -7.69 1.31 -5.98
C GLY A 182 -7.83 -0.21 -5.84
N PHE A 183 -6.73 -0.96 -5.88
CA PHE A 183 -6.73 -2.42 -5.68
C PHE A 183 -6.40 -2.78 -4.23
N GLY A 184 -6.90 -1.94 -3.29
CA GLY A 184 -6.62 -1.99 -1.86
C GLY A 184 -5.54 -0.99 -1.42
N SER A 185 -5.15 -0.04 -2.27
CA SER A 185 -4.23 1.05 -1.94
C SER A 185 -4.82 2.02 -0.93
N PHE A 186 -3.98 2.55 -0.04
CA PHE A 186 -4.32 3.64 0.86
C PHE A 186 -4.44 5.00 0.13
N CYS A 187 -4.10 5.06 -1.15
CA CYS A 187 -4.28 6.24 -1.99
C CYS A 187 -5.73 6.43 -2.50
N ALA A 188 -6.63 5.48 -2.31
CA ALA A 188 -8.04 5.64 -2.63
C ALA A 188 -8.77 6.48 -1.55
N ALA A 189 -9.62 7.42 -1.98
CA ALA A 189 -10.44 8.22 -1.07
C ALA A 189 -11.56 7.40 -0.42
N THR A 190 -12.11 6.44 -1.17
CA THR A 190 -13.16 5.53 -0.73
C THR A 190 -12.85 4.11 -1.21
N SER A 191 -13.60 3.13 -0.72
CA SER A 191 -13.47 1.74 -1.19
C SER A 191 -13.75 1.65 -2.69
N THR A 192 -12.88 0.94 -3.39
CA THR A 192 -13.01 0.65 -4.82
C THR A 192 -13.67 -0.70 -5.05
N SER A 193 -14.26 -0.90 -6.21
CA SER A 193 -14.97 -2.13 -6.55
C SER A 193 -14.61 -2.62 -7.95
N GLY A 194 -14.46 -3.94 -8.10
CA GLY A 194 -14.17 -4.57 -9.39
C GLY A 194 -12.71 -4.45 -9.83
N THR A 195 -12.42 -5.06 -10.98
CA THR A 195 -11.07 -5.11 -11.57
C THR A 195 -10.97 -4.42 -12.93
N SER A 196 -12.09 -3.93 -13.44
CA SER A 196 -12.23 -3.19 -14.70
C SER A 196 -13.44 -2.27 -14.63
N SER A 197 -13.39 -1.16 -15.34
CA SER A 197 -14.49 -0.20 -15.45
C SER A 197 -14.39 0.57 -16.78
N THR A 198 -15.50 1.19 -17.18
CA THR A 198 -15.60 2.08 -18.34
C THR A 198 -16.10 3.45 -17.90
N ILE A 199 -15.99 4.45 -18.78
CA ILE A 199 -16.55 5.79 -18.52
C ILE A 199 -18.04 5.71 -18.18
N LYS A 200 -18.79 4.81 -18.82
CA LYS A 200 -20.21 4.60 -18.51
C LYS A 200 -20.42 4.09 -17.08
N ASP A 201 -19.61 3.11 -16.68
CA ASP A 201 -19.73 2.54 -15.33
C ASP A 201 -19.41 3.58 -14.26
N GLU A 202 -18.37 4.40 -14.50
CA GLU A 202 -18.01 5.50 -13.60
C GLU A 202 -19.10 6.58 -13.55
N LYS A 203 -19.73 6.95 -14.68
CA LYS A 203 -20.87 7.86 -14.69
C LYS A 203 -22.03 7.36 -13.82
N LEU A 204 -22.16 6.07 -13.61
CA LEU A 204 -23.25 5.46 -12.83
C LEU A 204 -22.90 5.28 -11.34
N SER A 205 -21.61 5.13 -11.00
CA SER A 205 -21.20 4.69 -9.66
C SER A 205 -20.20 5.62 -8.96
N ASN A 206 -19.43 6.43 -9.70
CA ASN A 206 -18.36 7.23 -9.11
C ASN A 206 -18.94 8.46 -8.36
N PRO A 207 -18.66 8.62 -7.05
CA PRO A 207 -19.13 9.75 -6.26
C PRO A 207 -18.80 11.12 -6.87
N ALA A 208 -17.64 11.28 -7.50
CA ALA A 208 -17.24 12.53 -8.14
C ALA A 208 -18.14 12.90 -9.33
N LEU A 209 -18.79 11.93 -9.97
CA LEU A 209 -19.69 12.14 -11.10
C LEU A 209 -21.18 12.14 -10.69
N GLN A 210 -21.50 11.67 -9.47
CA GLN A 210 -22.87 11.56 -8.97
C GLN A 210 -23.28 12.68 -8.02
N MET A 211 -22.32 13.38 -7.43
CA MET A 211 -22.57 14.40 -6.41
C MET A 211 -22.30 15.81 -6.95
N THR A 212 -22.90 16.83 -6.32
CA THR A 212 -22.42 18.20 -6.51
C THR A 212 -21.02 18.36 -5.93
N VAL A 213 -20.26 19.34 -6.40
CA VAL A 213 -18.89 19.56 -5.95
C VAL A 213 -18.81 19.79 -4.43
N GLU A 214 -19.76 20.53 -3.85
CA GLU A 214 -19.80 20.83 -2.41
C GLU A 214 -20.01 19.55 -1.59
N ARG A 215 -20.93 18.70 -2.03
CA ARG A 215 -21.23 17.43 -1.37
C ARG A 215 -20.05 16.47 -1.50
N PHE A 216 -19.47 16.32 -2.70
CA PHE A 216 -18.31 15.49 -2.94
C PHE A 216 -17.13 15.90 -2.05
N VAL A 217 -16.78 17.19 -1.99
CA VAL A 217 -15.69 17.70 -1.14
C VAL A 217 -15.97 17.40 0.33
N SER A 218 -17.18 17.70 0.82
CA SER A 218 -17.53 17.45 2.22
C SER A 218 -17.47 15.98 2.60
N GLU A 219 -18.07 15.08 1.79
CA GLU A 219 -18.10 13.64 2.08
C GLU A 219 -16.70 13.00 1.93
N THR A 220 -15.94 13.42 0.90
CA THR A 220 -14.57 12.93 0.72
C THR A 220 -13.69 13.26 1.93
N LEU A 221 -13.66 14.54 2.35
CA LEU A 221 -12.82 14.96 3.47
C LEU A 221 -13.24 14.33 4.79
N ALA A 222 -14.54 14.14 5.02
CA ALA A 222 -15.06 13.49 6.22
C ALA A 222 -14.75 11.98 6.26
N GLY A 223 -14.60 11.34 5.10
CA GLY A 223 -14.33 9.91 4.98
C GLY A 223 -12.85 9.52 5.00
N LEU A 224 -11.92 10.49 4.98
CA LEU A 224 -10.48 10.18 4.97
C LEU A 224 -10.02 9.59 6.31
N ASP A 225 -9.32 8.47 6.24
CA ASP A 225 -8.64 7.83 7.38
C ASP A 225 -7.12 8.07 7.27
N THR A 226 -6.38 7.75 8.31
CA THR A 226 -4.92 7.86 8.36
C THR A 226 -4.27 7.03 7.24
N PHE A 227 -3.20 7.53 6.67
CA PHE A 227 -2.38 6.84 5.66
C PHE A 227 -0.99 6.50 6.21
N PRO A 228 -0.26 5.55 5.57
CA PRO A 228 1.05 5.10 6.04
C PRO A 228 2.08 6.21 6.17
N ALA A 229 2.83 6.22 7.29
CA ALA A 229 3.79 7.28 7.61
C ALA A 229 4.96 7.37 6.59
N TYR A 230 5.29 6.26 5.90
CA TYR A 230 6.36 6.26 4.91
C TYR A 230 6.04 7.08 3.65
N TYR A 231 4.78 7.43 3.40
CA TYR A 231 4.39 8.24 2.24
C TYR A 231 5.17 9.56 2.15
N LYS A 232 5.52 10.15 3.28
CA LYS A 232 6.35 11.37 3.36
C LYS A 232 7.74 11.24 2.69
N HIS A 233 8.24 10.00 2.50
CA HIS A 233 9.54 9.73 1.89
C HIS A 233 9.44 9.50 0.38
N MET A 234 8.28 9.06 -0.13
CA MET A 234 8.14 8.63 -1.53
C MET A 234 8.19 9.79 -2.51
N GLY A 235 7.40 10.83 -2.27
CA GLY A 235 7.39 12.02 -3.12
C GLY A 235 8.80 12.63 -3.30
N PRO A 236 9.54 12.92 -2.22
CA PRO A 236 10.93 13.38 -2.32
C PRO A 236 11.86 12.44 -3.09
N ALA A 237 11.74 11.11 -2.89
CA ALA A 237 12.55 10.11 -3.59
C ALA A 237 12.25 10.10 -5.09
N ASN A 238 10.97 10.19 -5.48
CA ASN A 238 10.54 10.26 -6.87
C ASN A 238 10.98 11.56 -7.55
N LEU A 239 10.90 12.70 -6.85
CA LEU A 239 11.38 13.99 -7.38
C LEU A 239 12.91 14.03 -7.54
N ALA A 240 13.65 13.37 -6.66
CA ALA A 240 15.11 13.27 -6.77
C ALA A 240 15.56 12.32 -7.89
N GLY A 241 14.72 11.36 -8.26
CA GLY A 241 15.02 10.30 -9.22
C GLY A 241 15.78 9.14 -8.57
N ALA A 242 15.04 8.14 -8.13
CA ALA A 242 15.63 6.95 -7.52
C ALA A 242 16.56 6.20 -8.48
N GLY A 243 17.66 5.70 -7.94
CA GLY A 243 18.64 4.88 -8.65
C GLY A 243 18.20 3.43 -8.82
N PRO A 244 19.05 2.59 -9.47
CA PRO A 244 18.80 1.17 -9.58
C PRO A 244 18.75 0.50 -8.21
N ILE A 245 18.02 -0.62 -8.14
CA ILE A 245 17.94 -1.46 -6.94
C ILE A 245 19.02 -2.54 -6.92
N ASP A 246 19.37 -3.01 -5.72
CA ASP A 246 20.23 -4.17 -5.48
C ASP A 246 19.44 -5.23 -4.71
N LEU A 247 19.00 -6.27 -5.42
CA LEU A 247 18.30 -7.44 -4.85
C LEU A 247 19.25 -8.64 -4.64
N SER A 248 20.56 -8.43 -4.69
CA SER A 248 21.53 -9.49 -4.40
C SER A 248 21.38 -9.99 -2.95
N GLU A 249 21.86 -11.19 -2.68
CA GLU A 249 21.77 -11.81 -1.36
C GLU A 249 22.40 -10.91 -0.29
N LEU A 250 21.70 -10.75 0.83
CA LEU A 250 22.19 -9.97 1.97
C LEU A 250 23.33 -10.72 2.70
N PRO A 251 24.24 -10.00 3.36
CA PRO A 251 25.20 -10.60 4.27
C PRO A 251 24.51 -11.51 5.29
N ARG A 252 24.96 -12.76 5.41
CA ARG A 252 24.41 -13.74 6.35
C ARG A 252 25.06 -13.59 7.72
N LEU A 253 24.22 -13.51 8.75
CA LEU A 253 24.67 -13.53 10.14
C LEU A 253 24.77 -14.97 10.66
N SER A 254 25.76 -15.25 11.49
CA SER A 254 25.76 -16.38 12.42
C SER A 254 24.78 -16.14 13.58
N THR A 255 24.45 -17.18 14.33
CA THR A 255 23.57 -17.05 15.52
C THR A 255 24.14 -16.06 16.54
N ASP A 256 25.47 -16.12 16.81
CA ASP A 256 26.11 -15.21 17.77
C ASP A 256 26.06 -13.74 17.31
N GLU A 257 26.22 -13.49 16.02
CA GLU A 257 26.10 -12.15 15.44
C GLU A 257 24.66 -11.65 15.51
N LEU A 258 23.67 -12.49 15.20
CA LEU A 258 22.25 -12.16 15.34
C LEU A 258 21.92 -11.74 16.77
N LEU A 259 22.32 -12.54 17.77
CA LEU A 259 22.05 -12.24 19.18
C LEU A 259 22.70 -10.93 19.62
N LYS A 260 23.88 -10.59 19.12
CA LYS A 260 24.51 -9.28 19.35
C LYS A 260 23.72 -8.13 18.73
N ARG A 261 23.19 -8.33 17.51
CA ARG A 261 22.37 -7.32 16.84
C ARG A 261 21.03 -7.09 17.57
N ILE A 262 20.40 -8.17 18.08
CA ILE A 262 19.18 -8.10 18.90
C ILE A 262 19.44 -7.32 20.20
N ALA A 263 20.60 -7.50 20.82
CA ALA A 263 20.96 -6.76 22.04
C ALA A 263 21.35 -5.29 21.77
N GLY A 264 21.46 -4.89 20.52
CA GLY A 264 21.78 -3.53 20.07
C GLY A 264 20.53 -2.68 19.83
N ASP A 265 20.65 -1.73 18.90
CA ASP A 265 19.58 -0.76 18.54
C ASP A 265 19.01 -1.03 17.12
N ASP A 266 19.30 -2.19 16.56
CA ASP A 266 18.85 -2.56 15.21
C ASP A 266 17.38 -3.01 15.22
N TRP A 267 16.72 -2.79 14.10
CA TRP A 267 15.42 -3.38 13.84
C TRP A 267 15.58 -4.81 13.30
N ILE A 268 15.18 -5.80 14.09
CA ILE A 268 15.27 -7.22 13.73
C ILE A 268 13.86 -7.72 13.43
N ILE A 269 13.62 -8.09 12.18
CA ILE A 269 12.29 -8.42 11.66
C ILE A 269 12.19 -9.92 11.39
N ASP A 270 11.31 -10.59 12.14
CA ASP A 270 10.92 -11.98 11.89
C ASP A 270 9.86 -12.04 10.79
N LEU A 271 10.26 -12.55 9.63
CA LEU A 271 9.46 -12.62 8.41
C LEU A 271 8.51 -13.82 8.36
N ARG A 272 8.61 -14.72 9.34
CA ARG A 272 7.76 -15.91 9.39
C ARG A 272 6.30 -15.53 9.65
N ASP A 273 5.41 -16.43 9.26
CA ASP A 273 4.00 -16.29 9.57
C ASP A 273 3.74 -16.21 11.09
N LYS A 274 2.61 -15.59 11.46
CA LYS A 274 2.21 -15.36 12.85
C LYS A 274 2.11 -16.65 13.70
N ASP A 275 1.78 -17.80 13.08
CA ASP A 275 1.64 -19.07 13.79
C ASP A 275 3.01 -19.66 14.14
N SER A 276 3.96 -19.59 13.21
CA SER A 276 5.35 -19.97 13.41
C SER A 276 6.03 -19.07 14.45
N TRP A 277 5.82 -17.76 14.34
CA TRP A 277 6.32 -16.79 15.30
C TRP A 277 5.75 -17.02 16.72
N ALA A 278 4.44 -17.21 16.87
CA ALA A 278 3.82 -17.42 18.17
C ALA A 278 4.33 -18.70 18.88
N LYS A 279 4.67 -19.75 18.12
CA LYS A 279 5.23 -20.99 18.66
C LYS A 279 6.63 -20.83 19.22
N ALA A 280 7.47 -20.05 18.57
CA ALA A 280 8.82 -19.76 19.03
C ALA A 280 9.41 -18.57 18.28
N HIS A 281 9.88 -17.54 18.99
CA HIS A 281 10.56 -16.37 18.42
C HIS A 281 11.62 -15.84 19.39
N LEU A 282 12.49 -14.96 18.90
CA LEU A 282 13.51 -14.34 19.74
C LEU A 282 12.96 -13.04 20.35
N GLN A 283 13.13 -12.88 21.66
CA GLN A 283 12.81 -11.63 22.34
C GLN A 283 13.64 -10.48 21.72
N GLY A 284 13.04 -9.33 21.50
CA GLY A 284 13.67 -8.18 20.83
C GLY A 284 13.49 -8.16 19.31
N THR A 285 12.83 -9.19 18.73
CA THR A 285 12.43 -9.17 17.31
C THR A 285 10.98 -8.73 17.14
N MET A 286 10.62 -8.25 15.95
CA MET A 286 9.24 -7.91 15.60
C MET A 286 8.72 -8.80 14.48
N ASN A 287 7.50 -9.27 14.60
CA ASN A 287 6.89 -10.13 13.59
C ASN A 287 6.25 -9.31 12.46
N PHE A 288 6.79 -9.46 11.26
CA PHE A 288 6.18 -8.95 10.03
C PHE A 288 6.23 -10.06 8.97
N GLY A 289 5.27 -10.97 9.00
CA GLY A 289 5.18 -12.01 7.98
C GLY A 289 5.13 -11.43 6.57
N VAL A 290 5.88 -12.01 5.63
CA VAL A 290 6.02 -11.50 4.25
C VAL A 290 4.77 -11.61 3.39
N SER A 291 3.67 -12.09 3.92
CA SER A 291 2.38 -12.18 3.22
C SER A 291 1.53 -10.92 3.41
N GLY A 292 0.55 -10.73 2.53
CA GLY A 292 -0.45 -9.67 2.67
C GLY A 292 0.12 -8.26 2.54
N SER A 293 -0.09 -7.41 3.53
CA SER A 293 0.27 -5.99 3.52
C SER A 293 1.64 -5.70 4.15
N PHE A 294 2.65 -6.58 3.95
CA PHE A 294 3.97 -6.47 4.55
C PHE A 294 4.58 -5.07 4.36
N ALA A 295 4.80 -4.63 3.10
CA ALA A 295 5.43 -3.35 2.82
C ALA A 295 4.67 -2.18 3.47
N THR A 296 3.35 -2.19 3.41
CA THR A 296 2.50 -1.12 3.95
C THR A 296 2.64 -0.97 5.46
N TYR A 297 2.45 -2.04 6.24
CA TYR A 297 2.55 -1.96 7.71
C TYR A 297 3.98 -1.84 8.19
N PHE A 298 4.94 -2.45 7.47
CA PHE A 298 6.34 -2.27 7.75
C PHE A 298 6.74 -0.79 7.60
N GLY A 299 6.49 -0.18 6.45
CA GLY A 299 6.81 1.21 6.19
C GLY A 299 6.05 2.19 7.11
N TRP A 300 4.88 1.79 7.62
CA TRP A 300 4.14 2.61 8.58
C TRP A 300 4.85 2.75 9.92
N LEU A 301 5.58 1.70 10.34
CA LEU A 301 6.20 1.62 11.66
C LEU A 301 7.72 1.80 11.62
N PHE A 302 8.39 1.49 10.50
CA PHE A 302 9.84 1.50 10.39
C PHE A 302 10.40 2.92 10.50
N PRO A 303 11.27 3.20 11.48
CA PRO A 303 12.04 4.44 11.51
C PRO A 303 13.19 4.34 10.51
N TYR A 304 13.12 5.08 9.41
CA TYR A 304 14.01 4.96 8.25
C TYR A 304 15.50 5.18 8.55
N GLU A 305 15.83 5.69 9.73
CA GLU A 305 17.22 5.90 10.19
C GLU A 305 17.85 4.68 10.87
N LYS A 306 17.06 3.59 11.12
CA LYS A 306 17.55 2.40 11.81
C LYS A 306 18.16 1.39 10.85
N GLU A 307 19.17 0.65 11.34
CA GLU A 307 19.68 -0.52 10.66
C GLU A 307 18.62 -1.64 10.70
N LEU A 308 18.46 -2.33 9.57
CA LEU A 308 17.44 -3.35 9.39
C LEU A 308 18.08 -4.72 9.16
N VAL A 309 17.69 -5.71 9.96
CA VAL A 309 18.05 -7.11 9.79
C VAL A 309 16.79 -7.94 9.57
N LEU A 310 16.82 -8.80 8.55
CA LEU A 310 15.71 -9.70 8.22
C LEU A 310 16.03 -11.12 8.69
N ILE A 311 15.10 -11.74 9.42
CA ILE A 311 15.27 -13.14 9.85
C ILE A 311 14.11 -14.02 9.41
N SER A 312 14.42 -15.24 8.97
CA SER A 312 13.45 -16.28 8.62
C SER A 312 14.08 -17.66 8.71
N ASP A 313 13.26 -18.70 8.68
CA ASP A 313 13.69 -20.08 8.44
C ASP A 313 13.82 -20.41 6.94
N LYS A 314 13.42 -19.49 6.04
CA LYS A 314 13.47 -19.63 4.58
C LYS A 314 14.17 -18.45 3.91
N ALA A 315 15.08 -18.76 2.98
CA ALA A 315 15.77 -17.73 2.21
C ALA A 315 14.83 -16.94 1.28
N ASP A 316 13.79 -17.60 0.76
CA ASP A 316 12.81 -16.99 -0.14
C ASP A 316 12.04 -15.86 0.55
N ASP A 317 11.72 -15.99 1.84
CA ASP A 317 11.05 -14.92 2.59
C ASP A 317 11.91 -13.64 2.63
N VAL A 318 13.24 -13.79 2.78
CA VAL A 318 14.18 -12.66 2.77
C VAL A 318 14.19 -11.99 1.38
N ALA A 319 14.24 -12.79 0.30
CA ALA A 319 14.23 -12.26 -1.06
C ALA A 319 12.91 -11.54 -1.39
N VAL A 320 11.78 -12.10 -0.96
CA VAL A 320 10.46 -11.44 -1.10
C VAL A 320 10.44 -10.13 -0.32
N ALA A 321 10.89 -10.14 0.94
CA ALA A 321 10.93 -8.93 1.77
C ALA A 321 11.80 -7.83 1.15
N GLN A 322 13.00 -8.16 0.62
CA GLN A 322 13.85 -7.17 -0.06
C GLN A 322 13.13 -6.51 -1.22
N ARG A 323 12.43 -7.30 -2.05
CA ARG A 323 11.65 -6.77 -3.19
C ARG A 323 10.53 -5.84 -2.74
N GLU A 324 9.80 -6.21 -1.71
CA GLU A 324 8.73 -5.36 -1.15
C GLU A 324 9.30 -4.05 -0.57
N LEU A 325 10.44 -4.11 0.11
CA LEU A 325 11.08 -2.98 0.76
C LEU A 325 11.63 -1.94 -0.23
N VAL A 326 12.20 -2.36 -1.35
CA VAL A 326 12.70 -1.41 -2.36
C VAL A 326 11.58 -0.58 -2.97
N ARG A 327 10.35 -1.11 -3.06
CA ARG A 327 9.18 -0.37 -3.55
C ARG A 327 8.85 0.83 -2.66
N ILE A 328 9.12 0.73 -1.36
CA ILE A 328 8.88 1.79 -0.38
C ILE A 328 10.17 2.52 0.03
N GLY A 329 11.20 2.47 -0.80
CA GLY A 329 12.43 3.26 -0.64
C GLY A 329 13.41 2.71 0.40
N ILE A 330 13.26 1.48 0.84
CA ILE A 330 14.22 0.79 1.71
C ILE A 330 15.09 -0.10 0.84
N ASP A 331 16.20 0.45 0.38
CA ASP A 331 16.98 -0.12 -0.72
C ASP A 331 17.72 -1.40 -0.34
N ARG A 332 18.30 -1.43 0.88
CA ARG A 332 19.08 -2.58 1.29
C ARG A 332 19.11 -2.76 2.80
N PRO A 333 18.44 -3.78 3.34
CA PRO A 333 18.67 -4.22 4.71
C PRO A 333 20.14 -4.55 4.94
N SER A 334 20.65 -4.33 6.15
CA SER A 334 22.08 -4.46 6.45
C SER A 334 22.56 -5.91 6.49
N ALA A 335 21.68 -6.84 6.88
CA ALA A 335 21.99 -8.26 6.96
C ALA A 335 20.73 -9.13 7.00
N SER A 336 20.96 -10.46 6.90
CA SER A 336 19.90 -11.46 7.11
C SER A 336 20.40 -12.62 7.97
N PHE A 337 19.44 -13.28 8.63
CA PHE A 337 19.65 -14.60 9.24
C PHE A 337 18.63 -15.58 8.66
N VAL A 338 19.11 -16.72 8.19
CA VAL A 338 18.24 -17.80 7.72
C VAL A 338 18.63 -19.09 8.42
N GLY A 339 17.73 -19.59 9.27
CA GLY A 339 17.98 -20.79 10.06
C GLY A 339 16.80 -21.12 10.97
N ALA A 340 16.90 -22.24 11.67
CA ALA A 340 15.86 -22.74 12.57
C ALA A 340 15.77 -21.88 13.84
N ILE A 341 14.98 -20.81 13.81
CA ILE A 341 14.82 -19.87 14.93
C ILE A 341 14.34 -20.59 16.20
N ASN A 342 13.50 -21.61 16.06
CA ASN A 342 12.99 -22.41 17.17
C ASN A 342 14.05 -23.27 17.88
N GLU A 343 15.23 -23.42 17.29
CA GLU A 343 16.35 -24.18 17.87
C GLU A 343 17.36 -23.25 18.57
N ILE A 344 17.21 -21.94 18.45
CA ILE A 344 18.05 -20.97 19.14
C ILE A 344 17.68 -20.96 20.63
N THR A 345 18.70 -21.02 21.49
CA THR A 345 18.52 -20.90 22.95
C THR A 345 17.83 -19.58 23.28
N ASP A 346 16.92 -19.60 24.28
CA ASP A 346 16.17 -18.45 24.75
C ASP A 346 15.00 -17.99 23.83
N ALA A 347 14.57 -18.82 22.86
CA ALA A 347 13.35 -18.57 22.14
C ALA A 347 12.13 -18.60 23.08
N VAL A 348 11.29 -17.56 22.98
CA VAL A 348 10.07 -17.40 23.76
C VAL A 348 8.84 -17.78 22.94
N LYS A 349 7.67 -17.89 23.61
CA LYS A 349 6.38 -18.20 22.98
C LYS A 349 5.38 -17.11 23.29
N THR A 350 4.44 -16.91 22.38
CA THR A 350 3.23 -16.11 22.65
C THR A 350 2.04 -17.05 22.79
N GLU A 351 1.28 -16.90 23.86
CA GLU A 351 0.02 -17.62 24.04
C GLU A 351 -0.98 -17.19 22.96
N VAL A 352 -1.72 -18.18 22.44
CA VAL A 352 -2.71 -17.97 21.38
C VAL A 352 -4.08 -18.44 21.85
N VAL A 353 -5.09 -17.59 21.66
CA VAL A 353 -6.49 -17.85 22.01
C VAL A 353 -7.43 -17.54 20.84
N GLN A 354 -8.70 -17.84 21.02
CA GLN A 354 -9.77 -17.63 20.05
C GLN A 354 -10.80 -16.61 20.55
N PHE A 355 -11.63 -16.05 19.66
CA PHE A 355 -12.66 -15.08 20.05
C PHE A 355 -13.73 -15.69 21.02
N LYS A 356 -13.93 -17.01 20.98
CA LYS A 356 -14.83 -17.69 21.96
C LYS A 356 -14.35 -17.55 23.42
N ASP A 357 -13.06 -17.29 23.65
CA ASP A 357 -12.46 -17.19 24.98
C ASP A 357 -12.55 -15.74 25.52
N VAL A 358 -12.79 -14.76 24.63
CA VAL A 358 -12.82 -13.31 24.96
C VAL A 358 -13.91 -12.91 25.96
N PRO A 359 -15.12 -13.50 25.99
CA PRO A 359 -16.11 -13.16 27.02
C PRO A 359 -15.59 -13.37 28.45
N THR A 360 -14.81 -14.43 28.67
CA THR A 360 -14.17 -14.69 29.98
C THR A 360 -13.09 -13.63 30.26
N ALA A 361 -12.28 -13.28 29.28
CA ALA A 361 -11.24 -12.23 29.40
C ALA A 361 -11.84 -10.87 29.78
N LEU A 362 -12.96 -10.48 29.17
CA LEU A 362 -13.65 -9.21 29.48
C LEU A 362 -14.21 -9.16 30.93
N SER A 363 -14.39 -10.31 31.55
CA SER A 363 -14.87 -10.41 32.93
C SER A 363 -13.73 -10.40 33.95
N ASP A 364 -12.48 -10.54 33.52
CA ASP A 364 -11.31 -10.54 34.38
C ASP A 364 -10.63 -9.16 34.38
N SER A 365 -10.63 -8.53 35.54
CA SER A 365 -10.01 -7.21 35.71
C SER A 365 -8.48 -7.19 35.46
N ALA A 366 -7.81 -8.34 35.46
CA ALA A 366 -6.38 -8.45 35.13
C ALA A 366 -6.12 -8.45 33.64
N ILE A 367 -7.14 -8.59 32.77
CA ILE A 367 -7.03 -8.69 31.32
C ILE A 367 -7.59 -7.44 30.65
N VAL A 368 -6.92 -6.98 29.60
CA VAL A 368 -7.38 -5.92 28.70
C VAL A 368 -7.48 -6.48 27.29
N VAL A 369 -8.66 -6.48 26.71
CA VAL A 369 -8.85 -6.81 25.29
C VAL A 369 -8.48 -5.57 24.46
N LEU A 370 -7.43 -5.68 23.63
CA LEU A 370 -6.86 -4.59 22.86
C LEU A 370 -7.14 -4.75 21.37
N ASP A 371 -7.90 -3.81 20.80
CA ASP A 371 -8.18 -3.71 19.38
C ASP A 371 -7.15 -2.79 18.69
N VAL A 372 -6.33 -3.34 17.81
CA VAL A 372 -5.31 -2.56 17.05
C VAL A 372 -5.75 -2.27 15.61
N ARG A 373 -7.03 -2.37 15.32
CA ARG A 373 -7.58 -2.00 14.01
C ARG A 373 -7.59 -0.47 13.83
N ARG A 374 -7.74 -0.01 12.59
CA ARG A 374 -7.87 1.40 12.26
C ARG A 374 -9.17 1.99 12.81
N ASN A 375 -9.22 3.32 12.91
CA ASN A 375 -10.38 4.06 13.42
C ASN A 375 -11.66 3.73 12.64
N GLY A 376 -11.62 3.72 11.31
CA GLY A 376 -12.76 3.39 10.47
C GLY A 376 -13.31 1.97 10.72
N GLU A 377 -12.45 0.97 10.88
CA GLU A 377 -12.86 -0.41 11.19
C GLU A 377 -13.50 -0.52 12.58
N ARG A 378 -12.93 0.18 13.57
CA ARG A 378 -13.48 0.23 14.92
C ARG A 378 -14.82 0.92 14.97
N ASN A 379 -14.96 2.03 14.26
CA ASN A 379 -16.20 2.80 14.20
C ASN A 379 -17.33 2.00 13.53
N ALA A 380 -17.00 1.19 12.54
CA ALA A 380 -17.99 0.33 11.88
C ALA A 380 -18.54 -0.74 12.83
N SER A 381 -17.69 -1.39 13.62
CA SER A 381 -18.09 -2.38 14.61
C SER A 381 -16.94 -2.69 15.57
N HIS A 382 -17.19 -2.85 16.87
CA HIS A 382 -16.19 -3.26 17.84
C HIS A 382 -16.76 -4.05 19.03
N ILE A 383 -15.89 -4.71 19.76
CA ILE A 383 -16.23 -5.45 20.97
C ILE A 383 -16.40 -4.45 22.13
N ALA A 384 -17.58 -4.47 22.79
CA ALA A 384 -17.85 -3.63 23.94
C ALA A 384 -16.87 -3.93 25.07
N GLY A 385 -16.28 -2.89 25.65
CA GLY A 385 -15.29 -3.02 26.72
C GLY A 385 -13.86 -3.25 26.26
N SER A 386 -13.60 -3.40 24.96
CA SER A 386 -12.23 -3.44 24.44
C SER A 386 -11.59 -2.04 24.42
N MET A 387 -10.31 -1.98 24.78
CA MET A 387 -9.45 -0.81 24.56
C MET A 387 -9.13 -0.69 23.09
N HIS A 388 -8.95 0.54 22.58
CA HIS A 388 -8.57 0.78 21.21
C HIS A 388 -7.29 1.62 21.11
N ILE A 389 -6.28 1.06 20.48
CA ILE A 389 -5.07 1.76 20.08
C ILE A 389 -4.70 1.23 18.68
N PRO A 390 -4.90 2.01 17.62
CA PRO A 390 -4.49 1.60 16.27
C PRO A 390 -3.02 1.19 16.25
N LEU A 391 -2.66 0.17 15.46
CA LEU A 391 -1.29 -0.37 15.42
C LEU A 391 -0.21 0.71 15.24
N HIS A 392 -0.47 1.69 14.39
CA HIS A 392 0.48 2.77 14.09
C HIS A 392 0.66 3.79 15.24
N GLU A 393 -0.22 3.78 16.23
CA GLU A 393 -0.10 4.60 17.44
C GLU A 393 0.46 3.80 18.63
N LEU A 394 0.54 2.46 18.50
CA LEU A 394 0.78 1.58 19.64
C LEU A 394 2.11 1.88 20.35
N GLU A 395 3.20 2.05 19.59
CA GLU A 395 4.51 2.31 20.17
C GLU A 395 4.55 3.64 20.94
N SER A 396 3.98 4.70 20.39
CA SER A 396 3.93 6.01 21.03
C SER A 396 3.01 6.03 22.28
N ARG A 397 2.07 5.11 22.36
CA ARG A 397 1.08 5.00 23.43
C ARG A 397 1.37 3.87 24.43
N LEU A 398 2.51 3.20 24.33
CA LEU A 398 2.96 2.22 25.35
C LEU A 398 2.94 2.78 26.78
N PRO A 399 3.29 4.04 27.06
CA PRO A 399 3.21 4.59 28.41
C PRO A 399 1.79 4.66 29.02
N GLU A 400 0.74 4.55 28.21
CA GLU A 400 -0.66 4.52 28.67
C GLU A 400 -1.07 3.14 29.20
N LEU A 401 -0.27 2.09 28.94
CA LEU A 401 -0.60 0.71 29.24
C LEU A 401 -0.14 0.32 30.64
N ASP A 402 -1.04 -0.28 31.41
CA ASP A 402 -0.76 -0.79 32.76
C ASP A 402 0.04 -2.11 32.68
N SER A 403 1.31 -2.06 33.06
CA SER A 403 2.22 -3.22 33.01
C SER A 403 1.82 -4.38 33.93
N THR A 404 0.84 -4.19 34.82
CA THR A 404 0.30 -5.26 35.69
C THR A 404 -0.77 -6.10 34.98
N LYS A 405 -1.23 -5.66 33.79
CA LYS A 405 -2.28 -6.33 33.01
C LYS A 405 -1.70 -7.28 31.98
N THR A 406 -2.54 -8.21 31.51
CA THR A 406 -2.30 -9.03 30.33
C THR A 406 -3.15 -8.51 29.17
N PHE A 407 -2.52 -8.22 28.03
CA PHE A 407 -3.19 -7.67 26.86
C PHE A 407 -3.57 -8.79 25.88
N TRP A 408 -4.87 -8.96 25.68
CA TRP A 408 -5.41 -9.87 24.65
C TRP A 408 -5.62 -9.07 23.38
N ILE A 409 -4.67 -9.19 22.44
CA ILE A 409 -4.59 -8.33 21.25
C ILE A 409 -5.26 -8.95 20.04
N HIS A 410 -6.08 -8.17 19.31
CA HIS A 410 -6.70 -8.58 18.05
C HIS A 410 -6.69 -7.49 16.98
N CYS A 411 -6.90 -7.91 15.74
CA CYS A 411 -7.17 -7.02 14.60
C CYS A 411 -8.19 -7.67 13.67
N ALA A 412 -8.24 -7.31 12.37
CA ALA A 412 -9.14 -7.92 11.39
C ALA A 412 -8.77 -9.37 11.05
N GLY A 413 -7.48 -9.69 10.85
CA GLY A 413 -7.02 -11.01 10.38
C GLY A 413 -5.81 -11.57 11.14
N ALA A 414 -5.58 -11.11 12.38
CA ALA A 414 -4.45 -11.42 13.26
C ALA A 414 -3.05 -10.95 12.77
N TYR A 415 -2.87 -10.48 11.53
CA TYR A 415 -1.59 -9.97 11.01
C TYR A 415 -1.08 -8.76 11.80
N ARG A 416 -1.86 -7.68 11.91
CA ARG A 416 -1.51 -6.49 12.72
C ARG A 416 -1.40 -6.82 14.21
N ALA A 417 -2.19 -7.79 14.67
CA ALA A 417 -2.16 -8.23 16.07
C ALA A 417 -0.83 -8.92 16.41
N SER A 418 -0.23 -9.71 15.52
CA SER A 418 1.10 -10.31 15.76
C SER A 418 2.21 -9.26 15.77
N ILE A 419 2.14 -8.24 14.92
CA ILE A 419 3.05 -7.08 14.97
C ILE A 419 2.90 -6.36 16.32
N GLY A 420 1.66 -6.02 16.71
CA GLY A 420 1.39 -5.36 17.99
C GLY A 420 1.79 -6.21 19.19
N ALA A 421 1.61 -7.53 19.13
CA ALA A 421 2.05 -8.45 20.19
C ALA A 421 3.57 -8.40 20.36
N SER A 422 4.35 -8.38 19.27
CA SER A 422 5.81 -8.27 19.35
C SER A 422 6.24 -6.91 19.93
N ILE A 423 5.56 -5.80 19.58
CA ILE A 423 5.82 -4.48 20.18
C ILE A 423 5.57 -4.50 21.70
N LEU A 424 4.43 -5.06 22.13
CA LEU A 424 4.09 -5.14 23.56
C LEU A 424 5.08 -6.02 24.34
N GLN A 425 5.46 -7.18 23.79
CA GLN A 425 6.45 -8.06 24.43
C GLN A 425 7.82 -7.40 24.52
N ASN A 426 8.27 -6.69 23.50
CA ASN A 426 9.53 -5.95 23.52
C ASN A 426 9.53 -4.82 24.55
N ALA A 427 8.34 -4.27 24.86
CA ALA A 427 8.14 -3.32 25.96
C ALA A 427 8.01 -3.98 27.35
N GLY A 428 8.14 -5.30 27.46
CA GLY A 428 8.03 -6.05 28.72
C GLY A 428 6.60 -6.29 29.22
N LEU A 429 5.60 -6.12 28.37
CA LEU A 429 4.19 -6.33 28.71
C LEU A 429 3.77 -7.78 28.45
N ASN A 430 2.83 -8.29 29.29
CA ASN A 430 2.25 -9.60 29.06
C ASN A 430 1.21 -9.53 27.94
N VAL A 431 1.34 -10.41 26.94
CA VAL A 431 0.46 -10.41 25.77
C VAL A 431 -0.03 -11.80 25.41
N VAL A 432 -1.27 -11.88 24.93
CA VAL A 432 -1.91 -13.07 24.38
C VAL A 432 -2.46 -12.68 23.00
N LEU A 433 -2.18 -13.48 21.98
CA LEU A 433 -2.61 -13.22 20.61
C LEU A 433 -3.98 -13.87 20.34
N ILE A 434 -4.99 -13.08 20.00
CA ILE A 434 -6.24 -13.59 19.44
C ILE A 434 -6.00 -13.85 17.93
N ASN A 435 -5.80 -15.12 17.57
CA ASN A 435 -5.38 -15.52 16.24
C ASN A 435 -6.56 -16.02 15.38
N GLU A 436 -7.56 -15.16 15.21
CA GLU A 436 -8.71 -15.44 14.34
C GLU A 436 -9.13 -14.17 13.58
N PRO A 437 -9.80 -14.32 12.43
CA PRO A 437 -10.47 -13.20 11.75
C PRO A 437 -11.56 -12.58 12.63
N TYR A 438 -11.67 -11.25 12.62
CA TYR A 438 -12.65 -10.51 13.43
C TYR A 438 -14.11 -10.89 13.12
N GLU A 439 -14.38 -11.36 11.92
CA GLU A 439 -15.70 -11.87 11.53
C GLU A 439 -16.16 -13.02 12.44
N ILE A 440 -15.23 -13.80 13.01
CA ILE A 440 -15.55 -14.85 14.00
C ILE A 440 -16.09 -14.21 15.29
N ALA A 441 -15.52 -13.08 15.74
CA ALA A 441 -16.09 -12.36 16.88
C ALA A 441 -17.56 -12.01 16.67
N LEU A 442 -17.96 -11.75 15.41
CA LEU A 442 -19.35 -11.43 15.08
C LEU A 442 -20.30 -12.62 15.25
N THR A 443 -19.78 -13.82 15.36
CA THR A 443 -20.57 -15.05 15.57
C THR A 443 -20.63 -15.54 17.01
N VAL A 444 -19.84 -14.93 17.94
CA VAL A 444 -19.82 -15.29 19.36
C VAL A 444 -20.98 -14.59 20.07
N PRO A 445 -21.99 -15.32 20.60
CA PRO A 445 -23.21 -14.72 21.14
C PRO A 445 -22.95 -13.85 22.38
N GLU A 446 -21.99 -14.22 23.21
CA GLU A 446 -21.66 -13.56 24.46
C GLU A 446 -20.90 -12.24 24.26
N LEU A 447 -20.30 -12.04 23.09
CA LEU A 447 -19.65 -10.79 22.75
C LEU A 447 -20.69 -9.72 22.39
N ARG A 448 -20.85 -8.73 23.28
CA ARG A 448 -21.59 -7.52 22.93
C ARG A 448 -20.78 -6.71 21.92
N LYS A 449 -21.42 -6.37 20.84
CA LYS A 449 -20.84 -5.54 19.78
C LYS A 449 -21.48 -4.18 19.81
N ILE A 450 -20.67 -3.15 19.64
CA ILE A 450 -21.15 -1.80 19.38
C ILE A 450 -20.99 -1.63 17.86
N GLU A 451 -22.12 -1.53 17.19
CA GLU A 451 -22.16 -1.16 15.78
C GLU A 451 -22.14 0.35 15.68
N GLY A 452 -21.30 0.88 14.80
CA GLY A 452 -21.31 2.31 14.48
C GLY A 452 -22.66 2.69 13.86
N THR A 453 -23.09 3.91 14.05
CA THR A 453 -24.26 4.43 13.32
C THR A 453 -23.91 4.45 11.83
N ALA A 454 -24.77 3.84 11.01
CA ALA A 454 -24.57 3.57 9.58
C ALA A 454 -24.44 4.84 8.67
N ASP A 455 -24.20 5.99 9.26
CA ASP A 455 -24.17 7.29 8.55
C ASP A 455 -22.75 7.92 8.48
N GLN A 456 -21.72 7.15 8.82
CA GLN A 456 -20.34 7.61 8.67
C GLN A 456 -19.69 6.88 7.50
N GLY A 457 -19.65 7.57 6.40
CA GLY A 457 -19.00 7.33 5.12
C GLY A 457 -18.24 6.01 4.86
N PRO A 458 -17.88 5.71 3.63
CA PRO A 458 -17.35 4.40 3.25
C PRO A 458 -16.15 4.04 4.12
N VAL A 459 -16.24 2.91 4.78
CA VAL A 459 -15.14 2.27 5.50
C VAL A 459 -13.99 2.11 4.51
N ALA A 460 -12.81 2.60 4.86
CA ALA A 460 -11.61 2.34 4.07
C ALA A 460 -11.48 0.83 3.82
N PRO A 461 -10.91 0.39 2.67
CA PRO A 461 -10.95 -1.00 2.26
C PRO A 461 -10.54 -1.92 3.41
N SER A 462 -11.40 -2.86 3.75
CA SER A 462 -11.09 -3.88 4.74
C SER A 462 -9.82 -4.59 4.29
N ASP A 463 -8.93 -4.90 5.21
CA ASP A 463 -7.66 -5.59 4.93
C ASP A 463 -7.93 -7.06 4.53
N THR A 464 -8.58 -7.23 3.37
CA THR A 464 -8.89 -8.55 2.80
C THR A 464 -7.65 -9.28 2.33
N ARG A 465 -6.47 -8.61 2.34
CA ARG A 465 -5.17 -9.17 1.96
C ARG A 465 -4.60 -10.18 2.98
N ALA A 466 -5.18 -10.24 4.18
CA ALA A 466 -4.80 -11.26 5.18
C ALA A 466 -5.38 -12.66 4.90
N LYS A 467 -6.09 -12.86 3.78
CA LYS A 467 -6.71 -14.13 3.39
C LYS A 467 -6.01 -14.80 2.21
N GLY A 468 -4.71 -14.65 2.07
CA GLY A 468 -3.90 -15.35 1.08
C GLY A 468 -2.76 -16.13 1.73
#